data_128c7f509e8255b8e6048e540ed26bb8
#
_entry.id   128c7f509e8255b8e6048e540ed26bb8
#
_cell.length_a   1.000
_cell.length_b   1.000
_cell.length_c   1.000
_cell.angle_alpha   90.00
_cell.angle_beta   90.00
_cell.angle_gamma   90.00
#
_symmetry.space_group_name_H-M   'P 1'
#
loop_
_entity.id
_entity.type
_entity.pdbx_description
1 polymer ?
#
loop_
_entity_poly.entity_id
_entity_poly.type
_entity_poly.pdbx_seq_one_letter_code
_entity_poly.pdbx_strand_id
1 'polypeptide(L)'
;MTLRLALAQFDFPVGDVAGNARRIARLIAEARDDYGARLVLFPELALSGYPPEDLLLRPSFLADCDAAMREIAKAATGIVAVVGWPEAAGAVVYNSASVLRDGRIAATYRKRELPNYAVFDERRYFAVDPDGGACVFDVDGVR
;
A
#
# COMPACT_ATOMS: atom_id res chain seq x y z
N MET A 1 8.27 -5.88 -26.05
CA MET A 1 8.47 -4.85 -25.01
C MET A 1 8.60 -5.59 -23.68
N THR A 2 9.63 -5.32 -22.86
CA THR A 2 9.87 -6.04 -21.60
C THR A 2 9.68 -5.05 -20.46
N LEU A 3 8.73 -5.32 -19.56
CA LEU A 3 8.54 -4.58 -18.33
C LEU A 3 9.37 -5.22 -17.21
N ARG A 4 10.29 -4.46 -16.62
CA ARG A 4 11.02 -4.91 -15.42
C ARG A 4 10.25 -4.49 -14.17
N LEU A 5 9.89 -5.47 -13.35
CA LEU A 5 9.24 -5.25 -12.06
C LEU A 5 10.09 -5.77 -10.91
N ALA A 6 9.95 -5.17 -9.73
CA ALA A 6 10.53 -5.61 -8.48
C ALA A 6 9.44 -6.04 -7.51
N LEU A 7 9.69 -7.11 -6.76
CA LEU A 7 8.85 -7.54 -5.63
C LEU A 7 9.61 -7.25 -4.33
N ALA A 8 9.11 -6.29 -3.56
CA ALA A 8 9.72 -5.88 -2.29
C ALA A 8 9.19 -6.76 -1.15
N GLN A 9 9.71 -7.98 -1.06
CA GLN A 9 9.28 -8.97 -0.07
C GLN A 9 10.15 -8.87 1.19
N PHE A 10 9.69 -8.08 2.16
CA PHE A 10 10.36 -7.81 3.43
C PHE A 10 9.40 -7.97 4.59
N ASP A 11 9.97 -8.15 5.79
CA ASP A 11 9.26 -8.06 7.05
C ASP A 11 9.06 -6.58 7.42
N PHE A 12 7.79 -6.19 7.57
CA PHE A 12 7.37 -4.85 7.99
C PHE A 12 6.78 -4.94 9.41
N PRO A 13 7.50 -4.45 10.45
CA PRO A 13 7.04 -4.53 11.82
C PRO A 13 5.67 -3.90 12.04
N VAL A 14 4.79 -4.61 12.75
CA VAL A 14 3.45 -4.11 13.08
C VAL A 14 3.55 -2.88 13.96
N GLY A 15 2.84 -1.81 13.59
CA GLY A 15 2.75 -0.56 14.35
C GLY A 15 3.90 0.42 14.12
N ASP A 16 5.01 0.03 13.49
CA ASP A 16 6.12 0.94 13.16
C ASP A 16 5.88 1.67 11.83
N VAL A 17 4.83 2.48 11.78
CA VAL A 17 4.45 3.22 10.57
C VAL A 17 5.61 4.05 10.02
N ALA A 18 6.32 4.77 10.89
CA ALA A 18 7.42 5.63 10.48
C ALA A 18 8.62 4.85 9.95
N GLY A 19 8.98 3.72 10.59
CA GLY A 19 10.06 2.85 10.13
C GLY A 19 9.72 2.16 8.81
N ASN A 20 8.49 1.65 8.70
CA ASN A 20 7.99 1.03 7.48
C ASN A 20 7.96 2.03 6.32
N ALA A 21 7.49 3.27 6.56
CA ALA A 21 7.46 4.32 5.55
C ALA A 21 8.86 4.65 5.01
N ARG A 22 9.84 4.83 5.90
CA ARG A 22 11.23 5.06 5.48
C ARG A 22 11.79 3.89 4.68
N ARG A 23 11.50 2.65 5.09
CA ARG A 23 11.93 1.45 4.39
C ARG A 23 11.30 1.36 3.00
N ILE A 24 9.98 1.59 2.89
CA ILE A 24 9.25 1.59 1.61
C ILE A 24 9.84 2.63 0.67
N ALA A 25 10.03 3.87 1.12
CA ALA A 25 10.60 4.94 0.28
C ALA A 25 12.02 4.60 -0.21
N ARG A 26 12.87 4.01 0.65
CA ARG A 26 14.21 3.55 0.27
C ARG A 26 14.15 2.43 -0.77
N LEU A 27 13.27 1.44 -0.59
CA LEU A 27 13.12 0.32 -1.52
C LEU A 27 12.55 0.76 -2.89
N ILE A 28 11.70 1.79 -2.93
CA ILE A 28 11.25 2.42 -4.18
C ILE A 28 12.46 3.01 -4.93
N ALA A 29 13.31 3.75 -4.25
CA ALA A 29 14.50 4.34 -4.84
C ALA A 29 15.48 3.25 -5.32
N GLU A 30 15.76 2.24 -4.51
CA GLU A 30 16.61 1.09 -4.85
C GLU A 30 16.07 0.32 -6.07
N ALA A 31 14.75 0.04 -6.12
CA ALA A 31 14.14 -0.61 -7.27
C ALA A 31 14.32 0.17 -8.57
N ARG A 32 14.19 1.50 -8.51
CA ARG A 32 14.39 2.38 -9.66
C ARG A 32 15.87 2.49 -10.05
N ASP A 33 16.74 2.82 -9.10
CA ASP A 33 18.10 3.28 -9.36
C ASP A 33 19.09 2.12 -9.55
N ASP A 34 18.97 1.06 -8.74
CA ASP A 34 19.89 -0.07 -8.75
C ASP A 34 19.42 -1.21 -9.66
N TYR A 35 18.10 -1.44 -9.74
CA TYR A 35 17.55 -2.53 -10.53
C TYR A 35 16.90 -2.08 -11.85
N GLY A 36 16.73 -0.78 -12.07
CA GLY A 36 16.07 -0.25 -13.27
C GLY A 36 14.63 -0.74 -13.42
N ALA A 37 13.95 -1.01 -12.30
CA ALA A 37 12.57 -1.43 -12.31
C ALA A 37 11.65 -0.26 -12.70
N ARG A 38 10.57 -0.58 -13.41
CA ARG A 38 9.53 0.39 -13.77
C ARG A 38 8.30 0.29 -12.86
N LEU A 39 8.20 -0.82 -12.15
CA LEU A 39 7.14 -1.12 -11.17
C LEU A 39 7.76 -1.81 -9.97
N VAL A 40 7.36 -1.41 -8.76
CA VAL A 40 7.67 -2.13 -7.52
C VAL A 40 6.39 -2.43 -6.75
N LEU A 41 6.25 -3.66 -6.27
CA LEU A 41 5.11 -4.14 -5.50
C LEU A 41 5.53 -4.44 -4.07
N PHE A 42 4.74 -3.94 -3.12
CA PHE A 42 4.91 -4.20 -1.69
C PHE A 42 3.81 -5.16 -1.19
N PRO A 43 4.06 -5.86 -0.05
CA PRO A 43 3.07 -6.73 0.55
C PRO A 43 1.79 -6.01 0.98
N GLU A 44 0.74 -6.80 1.20
CA GLU A 44 -0.49 -6.35 1.86
C GLU A 44 -0.17 -5.68 3.20
N LEU A 45 -0.78 -4.51 3.45
CA LEU A 45 -0.61 -3.73 4.69
C LEU A 45 0.86 -3.45 5.08
N ALA A 46 1.76 -3.36 4.10
CA ALA A 46 3.19 -3.13 4.34
C ALA A 46 3.46 -1.90 5.21
N LEU A 47 2.64 -0.85 5.07
CA LEU A 47 2.83 0.39 5.84
C LEU A 47 2.54 0.20 7.33
N SER A 48 1.50 -0.51 7.69
CA SER A 48 1.10 -0.78 9.09
C SER A 48 1.81 -1.98 9.71
N GLY A 49 2.40 -2.85 8.87
CA GLY A 49 2.71 -4.23 9.22
C GLY A 49 1.44 -5.09 9.25
N TYR A 50 1.60 -6.42 9.19
CA TYR A 50 0.50 -7.38 9.13
C TYR A 50 0.62 -8.45 10.23
N PRO A 51 -0.45 -8.75 10.98
CA PRO A 51 -1.76 -8.07 11.02
C PRO A 51 -1.77 -6.89 12.03
N PRO A 52 -2.32 -5.73 11.66
CA PRO A 52 -2.35 -4.56 12.55
C PRO A 52 -3.42 -4.65 13.65
N GLU A 53 -4.43 -5.50 13.49
CA GLU A 53 -5.48 -5.79 14.47
C GLU A 53 -6.09 -4.54 15.14
N ASP A 54 -6.17 -4.49 16.48
CA ASP A 54 -6.79 -3.40 17.24
C ASP A 54 -6.11 -2.02 17.10
N LEU A 55 -4.93 -1.95 16.47
CA LEU A 55 -4.35 -0.66 16.08
C LEU A 55 -5.25 0.11 15.12
N LEU A 56 -6.01 -0.61 14.28
CA LEU A 56 -6.97 -0.02 13.33
C LEU A 56 -8.15 0.69 14.01
N LEU A 57 -8.38 0.46 15.30
CA LEU A 57 -9.40 1.15 16.09
C LEU A 57 -8.91 2.50 16.65
N ARG A 58 -7.63 2.85 16.42
CA ARG A 58 -7.02 4.08 16.91
C ARG A 58 -6.98 5.15 15.82
N PRO A 59 -7.75 6.25 15.94
CA PRO A 59 -7.77 7.30 14.93
C PRO A 59 -6.39 7.92 14.64
N SER A 60 -5.55 8.06 15.69
CA SER A 60 -4.19 8.59 15.53
C SER A 60 -3.31 7.68 14.67
N PHE A 61 -3.41 6.36 14.85
CA PHE A 61 -2.67 5.39 14.04
C PHE A 61 -3.05 5.47 12.56
N LEU A 62 -4.34 5.59 12.26
CA LEU A 62 -4.83 5.75 10.89
C LEU A 62 -4.39 7.09 10.28
N ALA A 63 -4.39 8.17 11.07
CA ALA A 63 -3.89 9.47 10.64
C ALA A 63 -2.38 9.42 10.32
N ASP A 64 -1.59 8.70 11.12
CA ASP A 64 -0.17 8.48 10.88
C ASP A 64 0.06 7.69 9.58
N CYS A 65 -0.77 6.66 9.30
CA CYS A 65 -0.72 5.91 8.05
C CYS A 65 -1.03 6.80 6.84
N ASP A 66 -2.05 7.64 6.92
CA ASP A 66 -2.42 8.57 5.84
C ASP A 66 -1.31 9.59 5.56
N ALA A 67 -0.75 10.20 6.61
CA ALA A 67 0.36 11.13 6.48
C ALA A 67 1.60 10.46 5.87
N ALA A 68 1.95 9.27 6.35
CA ALA A 68 3.09 8.49 5.87
C ALA A 68 2.92 8.09 4.40
N MET A 69 1.72 7.68 3.97
CA MET A 69 1.44 7.32 2.57
C MET A 69 1.66 8.49 1.62
N ARG A 70 1.28 9.72 2.02
CA ARG A 70 1.53 10.92 1.23
C ARG A 70 3.03 11.22 1.10
N GLU A 71 3.81 10.97 2.14
CA GLU A 71 5.26 11.13 2.09
C GLU A 71 5.93 10.06 1.22
N ILE A 72 5.51 8.80 1.34
CA ILE A 72 6.00 7.70 0.49
C ILE A 72 5.73 8.00 -0.98
N ALA A 73 4.57 8.55 -1.32
CA ALA A 73 4.21 8.86 -2.70
C ALA A 73 5.26 9.75 -3.39
N LYS A 74 5.91 10.65 -2.66
CA LYS A 74 6.95 11.55 -3.20
C LYS A 74 8.18 10.78 -3.72
N ALA A 75 8.44 9.58 -3.18
CA ALA A 75 9.55 8.73 -3.65
C ALA A 75 9.26 8.07 -5.01
N ALA A 76 7.98 7.96 -5.41
CA ALA A 76 7.55 7.29 -6.63
C ALA A 76 7.62 8.22 -7.85
N THR A 77 8.81 8.78 -8.11
CA THR A 77 9.12 9.56 -9.30
C THR A 77 9.99 8.74 -10.24
N GLY A 78 9.59 8.61 -11.50
CA GLY A 78 10.28 7.77 -12.50
C GLY A 78 10.07 6.26 -12.34
N ILE A 79 9.22 5.85 -11.43
CA ILE A 79 8.80 4.47 -11.17
C ILE A 79 7.35 4.46 -10.70
N VAL A 80 6.63 3.38 -10.91
CA VAL A 80 5.33 3.12 -10.28
C VAL A 80 5.55 2.23 -9.06
N ALA A 81 4.92 2.57 -7.93
CA ALA A 81 4.92 1.72 -6.74
C ALA A 81 3.50 1.36 -6.34
N VAL A 82 3.28 0.12 -5.92
CA VAL A 82 2.00 -0.34 -5.35
C VAL A 82 2.25 -0.70 -3.90
N VAL A 83 1.58 0.01 -2.98
CA VAL A 83 1.80 -0.11 -1.53
C VAL A 83 0.50 -0.46 -0.84
N GLY A 84 0.52 -1.55 -0.04
CA GLY A 84 -0.58 -1.97 0.83
C GLY A 84 -0.62 -1.18 2.14
N TRP A 85 -1.82 -0.69 2.51
CA TRP A 85 -2.00 0.12 3.72
C TRP A 85 -3.46 0.16 4.20
N PRO A 86 -3.72 0.46 5.49
CA PRO A 86 -5.07 0.70 6.00
C PRO A 86 -5.50 2.13 5.67
N GLU A 87 -6.51 2.28 4.80
CA GLU A 87 -7.07 3.55 4.38
C GLU A 87 -8.28 3.92 5.23
N ALA A 88 -8.23 5.04 5.95
CA ALA A 88 -9.39 5.60 6.60
C ALA A 88 -10.19 6.48 5.63
N ALA A 89 -11.49 6.21 5.49
CA ALA A 89 -12.41 7.00 4.69
C ALA A 89 -13.70 7.28 5.48
N GLY A 90 -13.77 8.45 6.09
CA GLY A 90 -14.87 8.80 6.99
C GLY A 90 -14.87 7.91 8.24
N ALA A 91 -15.97 7.18 8.45
CA ALA A 91 -16.15 6.30 9.62
C ALA A 91 -15.68 4.86 9.38
N VAL A 92 -15.16 4.53 8.20
CA VAL A 92 -14.76 3.16 7.84
C VAL A 92 -13.28 3.08 7.48
N VAL A 93 -12.71 1.89 7.61
CA VAL A 93 -11.34 1.58 7.23
C VAL A 93 -11.37 0.52 6.13
N TYR A 94 -10.52 0.70 5.12
CA TYR A 94 -10.35 -0.25 4.03
C TYR A 94 -8.94 -0.84 4.04
N ASN A 95 -8.85 -2.12 3.68
CA ASN A 95 -7.58 -2.73 3.32
C ASN A 95 -7.28 -2.36 1.86
N SER A 96 -6.38 -1.42 1.66
CA SER A 96 -6.16 -0.76 0.38
C SER A 96 -4.77 -1.01 -0.19
N ALA A 97 -4.69 -1.00 -1.51
CA ALA A 97 -3.44 -0.94 -2.26
C ALA A 97 -3.45 0.32 -3.14
N SER A 98 -2.54 1.24 -2.89
CA SER A 98 -2.42 2.47 -3.66
C SER A 98 -1.33 2.41 -4.70
N VAL A 99 -1.64 2.88 -5.89
CA VAL A 99 -0.71 3.07 -7.00
C VAL A 99 -0.10 4.46 -6.86
N LEU A 100 1.19 4.52 -6.62
CA LEU A 100 1.96 5.74 -6.48
C LEU A 100 2.71 6.00 -7.78
N ARG A 101 2.61 7.21 -8.32
CA ARG A 101 3.25 7.64 -9.56
C ARG A 101 3.44 9.15 -9.55
N ASP A 102 4.56 9.62 -10.10
CA ASP A 102 4.84 11.05 -10.28
C ASP A 102 4.68 11.88 -8.99
N GLY A 103 5.12 11.30 -7.86
CA GLY A 103 5.10 11.92 -6.55
C GLY A 103 3.72 12.00 -5.88
N ARG A 104 2.72 11.27 -6.37
CA ARG A 104 1.34 11.31 -5.86
C ARG A 104 0.68 9.92 -5.84
N ILE A 105 -0.42 9.82 -5.11
CA ILE A 105 -1.33 8.67 -5.19
C ILE A 105 -2.16 8.84 -6.47
N ALA A 106 -1.93 7.95 -7.45
CA ALA A 106 -2.58 7.99 -8.75
C ALA A 106 -3.91 7.22 -8.78
N ALA A 107 -3.99 6.13 -8.02
CA ALA A 107 -5.19 5.31 -7.87
C ALA A 107 -5.13 4.53 -6.55
N THR A 108 -6.28 4.09 -6.07
CA THR A 108 -6.38 3.21 -4.90
C THR A 108 -7.39 2.11 -5.18
N TYR A 109 -6.97 0.86 -4.94
CA TYR A 109 -7.83 -0.31 -4.93
C TYR A 109 -8.12 -0.72 -3.49
N ARG A 110 -9.38 -0.98 -3.19
CA ARG A 110 -9.85 -1.48 -1.89
C ARG A 110 -10.18 -2.95 -1.99
N LYS A 111 -9.60 -3.76 -1.11
CA LYS A 111 -9.80 -5.21 -1.07
C LYS A 111 -11.28 -5.54 -0.87
N ARG A 112 -11.82 -6.39 -1.74
CA ARG A 112 -13.25 -6.77 -1.71
C ARG A 112 -13.52 -8.08 -1.01
N GLU A 113 -12.64 -9.05 -1.20
CA GLU A 113 -12.76 -10.35 -0.55
C GLU A 113 -11.99 -10.32 0.78
N LEU A 114 -12.74 -10.20 1.88
CA LEU A 114 -12.17 -10.12 3.23
C LEU A 114 -12.28 -11.51 3.89
N PRO A 115 -11.17 -12.23 4.08
CA PRO A 115 -11.18 -13.51 4.76
C PRO A 115 -11.61 -13.34 6.21
N ASN A 116 -12.53 -14.19 6.66
CA ASN A 116 -13.10 -14.19 8.01
C ASN A 116 -13.27 -15.62 8.49
N TYR A 117 -12.18 -16.40 8.44
CA TYR A 117 -12.11 -17.80 8.82
C TYR A 117 -10.74 -18.13 9.43
N ALA A 118 -10.69 -19.15 10.26
CA ALA A 118 -9.50 -19.57 11.00
C ALA A 118 -8.91 -18.41 11.82
N VAL A 119 -7.68 -17.99 11.50
CA VAL A 119 -6.97 -16.88 12.16
C VAL A 119 -7.31 -15.50 11.58
N PHE A 120 -8.10 -15.46 10.52
CA PHE A 120 -8.44 -14.21 9.84
C PHE A 120 -9.77 -13.65 10.36
N ASP A 121 -9.75 -12.37 10.76
CA ASP A 121 -10.92 -11.62 11.23
C ASP A 121 -10.97 -10.23 10.56
N GLU A 122 -10.78 -10.20 9.24
CA GLU A 122 -10.67 -8.94 8.52
C GLU A 122 -11.96 -8.12 8.51
N ARG A 123 -13.12 -8.78 8.52
CA ARG A 123 -14.43 -8.10 8.56
C ARG A 123 -14.71 -7.36 9.86
N ARG A 124 -13.97 -7.65 10.91
CA ARG A 124 -14.03 -6.90 12.17
C ARG A 124 -13.53 -5.46 12.00
N TYR A 125 -12.57 -5.27 11.11
CA TYR A 125 -11.82 -4.01 10.97
C TYR A 125 -12.08 -3.31 9.66
N PHE A 126 -12.20 -4.07 8.56
CA PHE A 126 -12.26 -3.51 7.22
C PHE A 126 -13.66 -3.60 6.62
N ALA A 127 -14.04 -2.53 5.93
CA ALA A 127 -15.24 -2.49 5.11
C ALA A 127 -14.96 -2.96 3.68
N VAL A 128 -16.00 -3.42 3.00
CA VAL A 128 -15.99 -3.65 1.55
C VAL A 128 -16.48 -2.38 0.86
N ASP A 129 -15.77 -1.92 -0.16
CA ASP A 129 -16.22 -0.81 -1.00
C ASP A 129 -17.29 -1.31 -1.96
N PRO A 130 -18.56 -0.89 -1.81
CA PRO A 130 -19.66 -1.38 -2.64
C PRO A 130 -19.54 -0.93 -4.10
N ASP A 131 -18.88 0.21 -4.33
CA ASP A 131 -18.68 0.80 -5.65
C ASP A 131 -17.31 0.44 -6.25
N GLY A 132 -16.55 -0.40 -5.56
CA GLY A 132 -15.19 -0.80 -5.94
C GLY A 132 -15.17 -1.56 -7.26
N GLY A 133 -14.47 -1.01 -8.24
CA GLY A 133 -14.19 -1.63 -9.54
C GLY A 133 -12.80 -2.26 -9.61
N ALA A 134 -12.47 -2.85 -10.77
CA ALA A 134 -11.11 -3.24 -11.07
C ALA A 134 -10.22 -2.00 -11.19
N CYS A 135 -9.03 -2.05 -10.58
CA CYS A 135 -8.02 -1.01 -10.72
C CYS A 135 -7.05 -1.41 -11.84
N VAL A 136 -7.24 -0.82 -13.02
CA VAL A 136 -6.35 -1.03 -14.17
C VAL A 136 -5.55 0.24 -14.40
N PHE A 137 -4.23 0.11 -14.46
CA PHE A 137 -3.33 1.22 -14.75
C PHE A 137 -2.26 0.80 -15.75
N ASP A 138 -1.69 1.78 -16.42
CA ASP A 138 -0.65 1.59 -17.42
C ASP A 138 0.75 1.81 -16.82
N VAL A 139 1.70 0.96 -17.18
CA VAL A 139 3.13 1.14 -16.91
C VAL A 139 3.88 0.96 -18.22
N ASP A 140 4.36 2.06 -18.79
CA ASP A 140 5.11 2.07 -20.05
C ASP A 140 4.39 1.36 -21.22
N GLY A 141 3.06 1.53 -21.32
CA GLY A 141 2.22 0.91 -22.36
C GLY A 141 1.80 -0.54 -22.05
N VAL A 142 2.10 -1.05 -20.86
CA VAL A 142 1.63 -2.36 -20.37
C VAL A 142 0.52 -2.12 -19.33
N ARG A 143 -0.66 -2.77 -19.54
CA ARG A 143 -1.81 -2.72 -18.63
C ARG A 143 -1.91 -3.99 -17.83
#